data_e1e4dc2fddbf09ce02c42959180d49c2
#
_entry.id   e1e4dc2fddbf09ce02c42959180d49c2
#
_cell.length_a   1.000
_cell.length_b   1.000
_cell.length_c   1.000
_cell.angle_alpha   90.00
_cell.angle_beta   90.00
_cell.angle_gamma   90.00
#
_symmetry.space_group_name_H-M   'P 1'
#
loop_
_entity.id
_entity.type
_entity.pdbx_description
1 polymer ?
#
loop_
_entity_poly.entity_id
_entity_poly.type
_entity_poly.pdbx_seq_one_letter_code
_entity_poly.pdbx_strand_id
1 'polypeptide(L)'
;MTGLQKNKEGTGSLTNVRKLVLKFAAMVLFAIPAAADPRYEADVNVDVTAATVTEAKKQAMAKAVRDGLNEVVLSISTAQSADEINKLNDNQLQHFVSGIMVLMEKSSDVRYIADLRISVNEDILKAYLAENNMPLVAGEEQDVLAVPLLEKEDGTLDLWSDENIWRQAFQQRRDIRKGNLVIRDIEKNLGNITAVEANRIYDMTDGEYNEL
;
A
#
# COMPACT_ATOMS: atom_id res chain seq x y z
N MET A 1 -54.32 65.14 29.27
CA MET A 1 -54.16 64.81 27.85
C MET A 1 -52.98 63.88 27.72
N THR A 2 -53.30 62.63 27.41
CA THR A 2 -52.45 61.47 27.56
C THR A 2 -51.79 61.16 26.24
N GLY A 3 -50.45 61.17 26.18
CA GLY A 3 -49.69 60.74 25.00
C GLY A 3 -49.14 59.35 25.18
N LEU A 4 -49.65 58.41 24.41
CA LEU A 4 -49.13 57.02 24.35
C LEU A 4 -47.80 56.97 23.60
N GLN A 5 -46.75 56.52 24.27
CA GLN A 5 -45.53 56.09 23.58
C GLN A 5 -45.66 54.63 23.15
N LYS A 6 -45.44 54.42 21.86
CA LYS A 6 -45.47 53.12 21.18
C LYS A 6 -44.05 52.52 21.20
N ASN A 7 -43.86 51.49 22.02
CA ASN A 7 -42.65 50.70 22.02
C ASN A 7 -42.49 49.93 20.70
N LYS A 8 -41.37 50.14 20.02
CA LYS A 8 -40.90 49.31 18.89
C LYS A 8 -39.95 48.28 19.44
N GLU A 9 -40.44 47.10 19.71
CA GLU A 9 -39.60 45.95 20.03
C GLU A 9 -38.87 45.45 18.78
N GLY A 10 -37.58 45.11 19.01
CA GLY A 10 -36.61 44.79 17.99
C GLY A 10 -36.78 43.39 17.35
N THR A 11 -36.85 43.41 16.05
CA THR A 11 -36.75 42.22 15.18
C THR A 11 -35.37 42.12 14.49
N GLY A 12 -34.29 42.49 15.17
CA GLY A 12 -32.94 42.53 14.59
C GLY A 12 -31.98 41.36 14.97
N SER A 13 -32.37 40.48 15.85
CA SER A 13 -31.41 39.52 16.44
C SER A 13 -31.33 38.13 15.78
N LEU A 14 -32.36 37.70 15.09
CA LEU A 14 -32.40 36.32 14.56
C LEU A 14 -31.75 36.13 13.19
N THR A 15 -31.62 37.21 12.40
CA THR A 15 -31.00 37.16 11.09
C THR A 15 -29.47 37.09 11.12
N ASN A 16 -28.84 37.62 12.17
CA ASN A 16 -27.38 37.61 12.32
C ASN A 16 -26.86 36.27 12.83
N VAL A 17 -27.62 35.55 13.67
CA VAL A 17 -27.26 34.23 14.16
C VAL A 17 -27.35 33.20 13.03
N ARG A 18 -28.37 33.27 12.15
CA ARG A 18 -28.48 32.41 10.98
C ARG A 18 -27.35 32.59 9.98
N LYS A 19 -26.89 33.83 9.77
CA LYS A 19 -25.75 34.12 8.88
C LYS A 19 -24.40 33.67 9.49
N LEU A 20 -24.28 33.67 10.80
CA LEU A 20 -23.08 33.18 11.50
C LEU A 20 -22.99 31.64 11.48
N VAL A 21 -24.11 30.95 11.67
CA VAL A 21 -24.16 29.47 11.59
C VAL A 21 -23.92 28.97 10.16
N LEU A 22 -24.41 29.69 9.13
CA LEU A 22 -24.17 29.31 7.72
C LEU A 22 -22.71 29.52 7.30
N LYS A 23 -21.99 30.46 7.91
CA LYS A 23 -20.55 30.69 7.61
C LYS A 23 -19.64 29.67 8.29
N PHE A 24 -20.06 29.06 9.39
CA PHE A 24 -19.29 27.99 10.05
C PHE A 24 -19.51 26.60 9.44
N ALA A 25 -20.64 26.36 8.77
CA ALA A 25 -20.94 25.09 8.12
C ALA A 25 -20.19 24.87 6.79
N ALA A 26 -19.56 25.92 6.23
CA ALA A 26 -18.86 25.83 4.93
C ALA A 26 -17.36 25.57 5.03
N MET A 27 -16.81 25.36 6.24
CA MET A 27 -15.37 25.12 6.46
C MET A 27 -15.10 23.79 7.16
N VAL A 28 -15.84 22.74 6.79
CA VAL A 28 -15.34 21.38 6.90
C VAL A 28 -14.49 21.14 5.65
N LEU A 29 -13.26 21.64 5.67
CA LEU A 29 -12.21 21.16 4.80
C LEU A 29 -12.08 19.67 5.12
N PHE A 30 -12.55 18.81 4.24
CA PHE A 30 -12.11 17.41 4.18
C PHE A 30 -10.59 17.47 4.00
N ALA A 31 -9.84 17.36 5.10
CA ALA A 31 -8.47 16.91 5.04
C ALA A 31 -8.58 15.47 4.50
N ILE A 32 -8.49 15.32 3.17
CA ILE A 32 -8.22 14.02 2.56
C ILE A 32 -6.88 13.63 3.19
N PRO A 33 -6.79 12.56 3.99
CA PRO A 33 -5.49 12.08 4.44
C PRO A 33 -4.67 11.90 3.17
N ALA A 34 -3.51 12.54 3.09
CA ALA A 34 -2.56 12.27 2.03
C ALA A 34 -2.33 10.75 2.08
N ALA A 35 -2.70 10.04 1.03
CA ALA A 35 -2.41 8.62 0.93
C ALA A 35 -0.90 8.49 1.09
N ALA A 36 -0.47 7.62 2.03
CA ALA A 36 0.95 7.33 2.19
C ALA A 36 1.49 6.84 0.84
N ASP A 37 2.67 7.29 0.46
CA ASP A 37 3.30 6.84 -0.77
C ASP A 37 3.58 5.33 -0.64
N PRO A 38 2.97 4.49 -1.48
CA PRO A 38 3.06 3.04 -1.33
C PRO A 38 4.50 2.50 -1.52
N ARG A 39 5.43 3.30 -2.04
CA ARG A 39 6.87 2.95 -2.08
C ARG A 39 7.51 2.84 -0.70
N TYR A 40 6.88 3.45 0.32
CA TYR A 40 7.31 3.39 1.72
C TYR A 40 6.53 2.38 2.54
N GLU A 41 5.87 1.43 1.87
CA GLU A 41 5.20 0.29 2.49
C GLU A 41 5.71 -1.02 1.88
N ALA A 42 5.84 -2.05 2.71
CA ALA A 42 6.19 -3.41 2.28
C ALA A 42 5.31 -4.44 2.99
N ASP A 43 4.81 -5.41 2.24
CA ASP A 43 4.06 -6.55 2.76
C ASP A 43 5.01 -7.74 2.91
N VAL A 44 5.26 -8.15 4.14
CA VAL A 44 6.20 -9.23 4.47
C VAL A 44 5.51 -10.41 5.12
N ASN A 45 5.89 -11.61 4.73
CA ASN A 45 5.47 -12.86 5.38
C ASN A 45 6.55 -13.32 6.34
N VAL A 46 6.16 -13.65 7.56
CA VAL A 46 7.06 -14.19 8.58
C VAL A 46 6.53 -15.51 9.11
N ASP A 47 7.45 -16.44 9.34
CA ASP A 47 7.21 -17.74 9.94
C ASP A 47 8.38 -18.05 10.89
N VAL A 48 8.12 -17.98 12.20
CA VAL A 48 9.15 -18.13 13.23
C VAL A 48 8.69 -19.12 14.28
N THR A 49 9.61 -20.01 14.64
CA THR A 49 9.45 -20.96 15.76
C THR A 49 10.51 -20.65 16.82
N ALA A 50 10.11 -20.57 18.10
CA ALA A 50 10.98 -20.32 19.23
C ALA A 50 10.58 -21.16 20.44
N ALA A 51 11.22 -20.94 21.61
CA ALA A 51 10.88 -21.67 22.83
C ALA A 51 9.45 -21.38 23.32
N THR A 52 8.93 -20.19 23.04
CA THR A 52 7.55 -19.77 23.35
C THR A 52 6.98 -18.92 22.22
N VAL A 53 5.65 -18.85 22.12
CA VAL A 53 4.99 -17.98 21.12
C VAL A 53 5.33 -16.49 21.32
N THR A 54 5.56 -16.04 22.53
CA THR A 54 5.97 -14.66 22.82
C THR A 54 7.33 -14.35 22.23
N GLU A 55 8.29 -15.28 22.37
CA GLU A 55 9.62 -15.13 21.76
C GLU A 55 9.54 -15.25 20.24
N ALA A 56 8.75 -16.21 19.71
CA ALA A 56 8.50 -16.34 18.27
C ALA A 56 7.92 -15.05 17.67
N LYS A 57 6.93 -14.45 18.33
CA LYS A 57 6.31 -13.18 17.90
C LYS A 57 7.32 -12.02 17.92
N LYS A 58 8.13 -11.92 18.96
CA LYS A 58 9.18 -10.90 19.07
C LYS A 58 10.20 -11.00 17.93
N GLN A 59 10.71 -12.20 17.67
CA GLN A 59 11.66 -12.46 16.59
C GLN A 59 11.03 -12.21 15.21
N ALA A 60 9.75 -12.60 15.03
CA ALA A 60 9.00 -12.37 13.82
C ALA A 60 8.83 -10.86 13.50
N MET A 61 8.52 -10.05 14.52
CA MET A 61 8.41 -8.59 14.36
C MET A 61 9.76 -7.95 14.00
N ALA A 62 10.86 -8.37 14.63
CA ALA A 62 12.19 -7.86 14.29
C ALA A 62 12.58 -8.25 12.85
N LYS A 63 12.30 -9.51 12.46
CA LYS A 63 12.52 -9.97 11.10
C LYS A 63 11.68 -9.19 10.09
N ALA A 64 10.38 -8.98 10.37
CA ALA A 64 9.49 -8.25 9.50
C ALA A 64 9.95 -6.81 9.25
N VAL A 65 10.39 -6.12 10.30
CA VAL A 65 10.94 -4.76 10.16
C VAL A 65 12.17 -4.74 9.27
N ARG A 66 13.08 -5.69 9.43
CA ARG A 66 14.29 -5.79 8.62
C ARG A 66 13.96 -6.09 7.17
N ASP A 67 13.12 -7.09 6.91
CA ASP A 67 12.74 -7.50 5.57
C ASP A 67 11.96 -6.37 4.87
N GLY A 68 10.99 -5.74 5.57
CA GLY A 68 10.20 -4.65 5.02
C GLY A 68 11.03 -3.39 4.70
N LEU A 69 11.95 -3.01 5.60
CA LEU A 69 12.88 -1.91 5.31
C LEU A 69 13.79 -2.22 4.13
N ASN A 70 14.28 -3.45 4.02
CA ASN A 70 15.09 -3.87 2.89
C ASN A 70 14.31 -3.73 1.57
N GLU A 71 13.04 -4.16 1.52
CA GLU A 71 12.18 -4.00 0.33
C GLU A 71 11.96 -2.53 0.00
N VAL A 72 11.62 -1.70 0.99
CA VAL A 72 11.44 -0.26 0.79
C VAL A 72 12.70 0.40 0.25
N VAL A 73 13.87 0.10 0.83
CA VAL A 73 15.14 0.69 0.36
C VAL A 73 15.47 0.25 -1.05
N LEU A 74 15.24 -1.02 -1.40
CA LEU A 74 15.40 -1.52 -2.77
C LEU A 74 14.45 -0.84 -3.76
N SER A 75 13.29 -0.34 -3.30
CA SER A 75 12.33 0.37 -4.16
C SER A 75 12.74 1.80 -4.47
N ILE A 76 13.49 2.46 -3.58
CA ILE A 76 13.82 3.89 -3.67
C ILE A 76 15.32 4.17 -3.79
N SER A 77 16.17 3.16 -3.67
CA SER A 77 17.61 3.29 -3.66
C SER A 77 18.29 2.08 -4.32
N THR A 78 19.55 1.84 -4.04
CA THR A 78 20.34 0.75 -4.63
C THR A 78 20.44 -0.47 -3.70
N ALA A 79 20.82 -1.63 -4.27
CA ALA A 79 21.13 -2.83 -3.48
C ALA A 79 22.24 -2.57 -2.46
N GLN A 80 23.24 -1.75 -2.80
CA GLN A 80 24.31 -1.37 -1.88
C GLN A 80 23.74 -0.58 -0.68
N SER A 81 22.80 0.31 -0.90
CA SER A 81 22.12 1.05 0.17
C SER A 81 21.32 0.11 1.09
N ALA A 82 20.65 -0.89 0.52
CA ALA A 82 19.95 -1.90 1.29
C ALA A 82 20.90 -2.74 2.15
N ASP A 83 22.06 -3.14 1.61
CA ASP A 83 23.09 -3.84 2.37
C ASP A 83 23.64 -3.01 3.54
N GLU A 84 23.84 -1.70 3.36
CA GLU A 84 24.27 -0.82 4.46
C GLU A 84 23.20 -0.69 5.56
N ILE A 85 21.92 -0.54 5.18
CA ILE A 85 20.82 -0.50 6.16
C ILE A 85 20.69 -1.84 6.91
N ASN A 86 20.90 -2.96 6.23
CA ASN A 86 20.83 -4.28 6.86
C ASN A 86 21.93 -4.52 7.93
N LYS A 87 23.00 -3.73 7.96
CA LYS A 87 24.05 -3.78 9.01
C LYS A 87 23.60 -3.12 10.31
N LEU A 88 22.52 -2.32 10.27
CA LEU A 88 21.98 -1.67 11.46
C LEU A 88 21.36 -2.69 12.42
N ASN A 89 21.43 -2.40 13.72
CA ASN A 89 20.78 -3.22 14.73
C ASN A 89 19.25 -2.95 14.75
N ASP A 90 18.50 -3.85 15.39
CA ASP A 90 17.03 -3.79 15.37
C ASP A 90 16.47 -2.49 15.97
N ASN A 91 17.12 -1.91 16.99
CA ASN A 91 16.68 -0.63 17.55
C ASN A 91 16.84 0.53 16.57
N GLN A 92 17.92 0.52 15.79
CA GLN A 92 18.15 1.50 14.74
C GLN A 92 17.14 1.35 13.59
N LEU A 93 16.84 0.11 13.19
CA LEU A 93 15.84 -0.17 12.16
C LEU A 93 14.43 0.28 12.57
N GLN A 94 14.05 0.08 13.85
CA GLN A 94 12.78 0.54 14.39
C GLN A 94 12.57 2.06 14.25
N HIS A 95 13.65 2.83 14.21
CA HIS A 95 13.55 4.28 14.08
C HIS A 95 12.97 4.74 12.73
N PHE A 96 13.12 3.92 11.71
CA PHE A 96 12.56 4.19 10.37
C PHE A 96 11.09 3.79 10.24
N VAL A 97 10.55 2.98 11.15
CA VAL A 97 9.19 2.44 11.06
C VAL A 97 8.18 3.43 11.61
N SER A 98 7.18 3.79 10.79
CA SER A 98 6.03 4.60 11.21
C SER A 98 4.85 3.75 11.69
N GLY A 99 4.74 2.49 11.24
CA GLY A 99 3.68 1.59 11.64
C GLY A 99 3.89 0.13 11.18
N ILE A 100 3.23 -0.78 11.89
CA ILE A 100 3.14 -2.20 11.52
C ILE A 100 1.67 -2.59 11.58
N MET A 101 1.13 -3.06 10.46
CA MET A 101 -0.24 -3.57 10.37
C MET A 101 -0.22 -5.09 10.22
N VAL A 102 -0.98 -5.78 11.04
CA VAL A 102 -1.17 -7.23 10.91
C VAL A 102 -2.30 -7.48 9.91
N LEU A 103 -1.98 -8.06 8.76
CA LEU A 103 -2.94 -8.42 7.72
C LEU A 103 -3.54 -9.80 7.99
N MET A 104 -2.71 -10.73 8.46
CA MET A 104 -3.11 -12.07 8.86
C MET A 104 -2.13 -12.58 9.93
N GLU A 105 -2.64 -13.29 10.94
CA GLU A 105 -1.77 -14.00 11.89
C GLU A 105 -2.34 -15.37 12.28
N LYS A 106 -1.43 -16.30 12.52
CA LYS A 106 -1.68 -17.64 13.10
C LYS A 106 -0.60 -17.96 14.09
N SER A 107 -0.95 -18.56 15.22
CA SER A 107 0.03 -18.93 16.24
C SER A 107 -0.29 -20.28 16.87
N SER A 108 0.75 -20.94 17.37
CA SER A 108 0.69 -22.08 18.30
C SER A 108 1.56 -21.76 19.53
N ASP A 109 1.76 -22.71 20.42
CA ASP A 109 2.54 -22.50 21.66
C ASP A 109 3.99 -22.04 21.40
N VAL A 110 4.56 -22.39 20.23
CA VAL A 110 5.98 -22.18 19.90
C VAL A 110 6.18 -21.50 18.53
N ARG A 111 5.14 -21.32 17.71
CA ARG A 111 5.27 -20.82 16.33
C ARG A 111 4.35 -19.65 16.10
N TYR A 112 4.84 -18.64 15.39
CA TYR A 112 4.10 -17.49 14.94
C TYR A 112 4.28 -17.29 13.43
N ILE A 113 3.16 -17.22 12.72
CA ILE A 113 3.10 -16.97 11.27
C ILE A 113 2.25 -15.73 11.07
N ALA A 114 2.72 -14.77 10.28
CA ALA A 114 1.94 -13.57 9.97
C ALA A 114 2.28 -12.98 8.61
N ASP A 115 1.28 -12.35 8.00
CA ASP A 115 1.45 -11.38 6.92
C ASP A 115 1.34 -9.99 7.55
N LEU A 116 2.38 -9.19 7.38
CA LEU A 116 2.53 -7.89 8.02
C LEU A 116 2.80 -6.82 6.97
N ARG A 117 2.15 -5.68 7.09
CA ARG A 117 2.51 -4.47 6.35
C ARG A 117 3.38 -3.59 7.22
N ILE A 118 4.55 -3.27 6.74
CA ILE A 118 5.51 -2.38 7.37
C ILE A 118 5.43 -1.03 6.66
N SER A 119 5.04 0.01 7.39
CA SER A 119 5.05 1.39 6.89
C SER A 119 6.30 2.11 7.40
N VAL A 120 7.02 2.74 6.49
CA VAL A 120 8.29 3.42 6.77
C VAL A 120 8.08 4.93 6.76
N ASN A 121 8.77 5.64 7.65
CA ASN A 121 8.78 7.09 7.65
C ASN A 121 9.67 7.60 6.53
N GLU A 122 9.04 8.14 5.50
CA GLU A 122 9.69 8.64 4.29
C GLU A 122 10.76 9.68 4.60
N ASP A 123 10.43 10.69 5.42
CA ASP A 123 11.34 11.81 5.71
C ASP A 123 12.59 11.33 6.47
N ILE A 124 12.40 10.46 7.46
CA ILE A 124 13.52 9.91 8.25
C ILE A 124 14.42 9.05 7.37
N LEU A 125 13.83 8.17 6.54
CA LEU A 125 14.60 7.30 5.67
C LEU A 125 15.36 8.11 4.61
N LYS A 126 14.72 9.08 3.96
CA LYS A 126 15.38 9.96 2.98
C LYS A 126 16.52 10.76 3.57
N ALA A 127 16.32 11.33 4.77
CA ALA A 127 17.37 12.07 5.47
C ALA A 127 18.57 11.17 5.76
N TYR A 128 18.33 9.97 6.26
CA TYR A 128 19.39 9.00 6.55
C TYR A 128 20.17 8.59 5.29
N LEU A 129 19.44 8.30 4.18
CA LEU A 129 20.09 7.96 2.91
C LEU A 129 20.96 9.11 2.40
N ALA A 130 20.48 10.35 2.48
CA ALA A 130 21.23 11.54 2.05
C ALA A 130 22.47 11.78 2.92
N GLU A 131 22.36 11.70 4.25
CA GLU A 131 23.47 11.87 5.19
C GLU A 131 24.58 10.83 4.99
N ASN A 132 24.23 9.63 4.53
CA ASN A 132 25.18 8.54 4.28
C ASN A 132 25.62 8.44 2.81
N ASN A 133 25.33 9.46 1.98
CA ASN A 133 25.66 9.49 0.55
C ASN A 133 25.07 8.29 -0.24
N MET A 134 23.94 7.78 0.18
CA MET A 134 23.22 6.72 -0.51
C MET A 134 22.25 7.35 -1.53
N PRO A 135 22.38 7.02 -2.82
CA PRO A 135 21.58 7.68 -3.85
C PRO A 135 20.13 7.27 -3.78
N LEU A 136 19.22 8.23 -3.96
CA LEU A 136 17.82 7.92 -4.27
C LEU A 136 17.72 7.63 -5.77
N VAL A 137 17.10 6.52 -6.12
CA VAL A 137 16.79 6.20 -7.51
C VAL A 137 15.48 6.91 -7.85
N ALA A 138 15.59 8.01 -8.61
CA ALA A 138 14.45 8.67 -9.21
C ALA A 138 13.99 7.83 -10.42
N GLY A 139 13.29 6.72 -10.16
CA GLY A 139 12.62 5.97 -11.19
C GLY A 139 11.16 6.44 -11.27
N GLU A 140 10.67 6.81 -12.46
CA GLU A 140 9.23 6.87 -12.69
C GLU A 140 8.63 5.50 -12.39
N GLU A 141 7.46 5.46 -11.75
CA GLU A 141 6.73 4.20 -11.59
C GLU A 141 6.45 3.61 -12.98
N GLN A 142 6.77 2.34 -13.14
CA GLN A 142 6.48 1.59 -14.36
C GLN A 142 5.35 0.62 -14.05
N ASP A 143 4.19 0.87 -14.64
CA ASP A 143 3.09 -0.08 -14.59
C ASP A 143 3.41 -1.27 -15.49
N VAL A 144 3.36 -2.46 -14.91
CA VAL A 144 3.55 -3.73 -15.61
C VAL A 144 2.26 -4.52 -15.51
N LEU A 145 1.65 -4.83 -16.65
CA LEU A 145 0.50 -5.70 -16.72
C LEU A 145 0.96 -7.16 -16.67
N ALA A 146 0.52 -7.88 -15.64
CA ALA A 146 0.72 -9.32 -15.56
C ALA A 146 -0.46 -10.05 -16.16
N VAL A 147 -0.18 -10.96 -17.08
CA VAL A 147 -1.18 -11.84 -17.70
C VAL A 147 -0.95 -13.26 -17.18
N PRO A 148 -1.71 -13.73 -16.17
CA PRO A 148 -1.45 -15.00 -15.50
C PRO A 148 -1.95 -16.18 -16.32
N LEU A 149 -1.11 -16.69 -17.21
CA LEU A 149 -1.39 -17.84 -18.06
C LEU A 149 -1.01 -19.14 -17.33
N LEU A 150 -1.95 -20.06 -17.21
CA LEU A 150 -1.75 -21.40 -16.66
C LEU A 150 -1.82 -22.44 -17.76
N GLU A 151 -0.76 -23.21 -17.94
CA GLU A 151 -0.78 -24.42 -18.78
C GLU A 151 -1.19 -25.62 -17.91
N LYS A 152 -2.27 -26.30 -18.30
CA LYS A 152 -2.77 -27.50 -17.63
C LYS A 152 -2.00 -28.75 -18.11
N GLU A 153 -2.16 -29.85 -17.39
CA GLU A 153 -1.47 -31.12 -17.70
C GLU A 153 -1.80 -31.67 -19.11
N ASP A 154 -2.97 -31.34 -19.64
CA ASP A 154 -3.40 -31.73 -20.99
C ASP A 154 -2.90 -30.77 -22.10
N GLY A 155 -2.07 -29.77 -21.74
CA GLY A 155 -1.54 -28.75 -22.62
C GLY A 155 -2.51 -27.61 -22.95
N THR A 156 -3.71 -27.59 -22.36
CA THR A 156 -4.63 -26.48 -22.53
C THR A 156 -4.19 -25.26 -21.74
N LEU A 157 -4.29 -24.08 -22.36
CA LEU A 157 -3.95 -22.81 -21.73
C LEU A 157 -5.18 -22.18 -21.08
N ASP A 158 -5.06 -21.78 -19.83
CA ASP A 158 -6.13 -21.18 -19.05
C ASP A 158 -5.70 -19.81 -18.53
N LEU A 159 -6.42 -18.78 -18.92
CA LEU A 159 -6.16 -17.40 -18.48
C LEU A 159 -7.28 -16.88 -17.57
N TRP A 160 -8.52 -17.26 -17.85
CA TRP A 160 -9.68 -16.58 -17.31
C TRP A 160 -10.47 -17.35 -16.26
N SER A 161 -10.19 -18.64 -16.05
CA SER A 161 -10.94 -19.43 -15.06
C SER A 161 -10.62 -19.01 -13.64
N ASP A 162 -11.59 -19.20 -12.75
CA ASP A 162 -11.42 -18.95 -11.32
C ASP A 162 -10.54 -20.04 -10.66
N GLU A 163 -10.25 -21.12 -11.36
CA GLU A 163 -9.34 -22.21 -10.95
C GLU A 163 -7.87 -21.90 -11.26
N ASN A 164 -7.59 -20.87 -12.04
CA ASN A 164 -6.22 -20.46 -12.37
C ASN A 164 -5.51 -19.97 -11.07
N ILE A 165 -4.56 -20.78 -10.61
CA ILE A 165 -3.83 -20.54 -9.34
C ILE A 165 -3.00 -19.26 -9.35
N TRP A 166 -2.46 -18.87 -10.52
CA TRP A 166 -1.72 -17.62 -10.66
C TRP A 166 -2.66 -16.42 -10.51
N ARG A 167 -3.83 -16.48 -11.12
CA ARG A 167 -4.85 -15.45 -10.98
C ARG A 167 -5.34 -15.30 -9.55
N GLN A 168 -5.60 -16.41 -8.86
CA GLN A 168 -5.94 -16.38 -7.43
C GLN A 168 -4.83 -15.72 -6.59
N ALA A 169 -3.57 -16.00 -6.88
CA ALA A 169 -2.44 -15.40 -6.17
C ALA A 169 -2.37 -13.88 -6.39
N PHE A 170 -2.62 -13.39 -7.60
CA PHE A 170 -2.68 -11.94 -7.87
C PHE A 170 -3.87 -11.28 -7.18
N GLN A 171 -5.05 -11.90 -7.17
CA GLN A 171 -6.25 -11.36 -6.53
C GLN A 171 -6.10 -11.21 -5.00
N GLN A 172 -5.26 -12.03 -4.37
CA GLN A 172 -4.94 -11.91 -2.94
C GLN A 172 -4.00 -10.74 -2.64
N ARG A 173 -3.26 -10.26 -3.62
CA ARG A 173 -2.31 -9.15 -3.51
C ARG A 173 -2.66 -8.10 -4.56
N ARG A 174 -3.36 -7.05 -4.17
CA ARG A 174 -3.88 -6.05 -5.12
C ARG A 174 -2.81 -5.34 -5.94
N ASP A 175 -1.67 -5.04 -5.34
CA ASP A 175 -0.56 -4.40 -6.03
C ASP A 175 0.75 -5.07 -5.58
N ILE A 176 1.40 -5.74 -6.50
CA ILE A 176 2.75 -6.26 -6.25
C ILE A 176 3.72 -5.17 -6.68
N ARG A 177 4.44 -4.61 -5.72
CA ARG A 177 5.47 -3.61 -5.98
C ARG A 177 6.85 -4.22 -5.80
N LYS A 178 7.73 -3.95 -6.73
CA LYS A 178 9.14 -4.33 -6.64
C LYS A 178 10.00 -3.24 -7.25
N GLY A 179 10.60 -2.42 -6.39
CA GLY A 179 11.29 -1.22 -6.83
C GLY A 179 10.31 -0.20 -7.42
N ASN A 180 10.63 0.32 -8.59
CA ASN A 180 9.75 1.23 -9.33
C ASN A 180 8.68 0.50 -10.18
N LEU A 181 8.64 -0.83 -10.15
CA LEU A 181 7.64 -1.62 -10.88
C LEU A 181 6.38 -1.78 -10.06
N VAL A 182 5.25 -1.43 -10.63
CA VAL A 182 3.91 -1.73 -10.12
C VAL A 182 3.32 -2.81 -11.02
N ILE A 183 3.21 -4.03 -10.48
CA ILE A 183 2.71 -5.17 -11.23
C ILE A 183 1.23 -5.35 -10.90
N ARG A 184 0.40 -5.23 -11.92
CA ARG A 184 -1.06 -5.40 -11.81
C ARG A 184 -1.52 -6.60 -12.61
N ASP A 185 -2.51 -7.32 -12.11
CA ASP A 185 -3.20 -8.37 -12.85
C ASP A 185 -4.11 -7.75 -13.92
N ILE A 186 -4.19 -8.40 -15.07
CA ILE A 186 -5.19 -8.05 -16.07
C ILE A 186 -6.60 -8.24 -15.51
N GLU A 187 -7.43 -7.21 -15.59
CA GLU A 187 -8.79 -7.25 -15.05
C GLU A 187 -9.68 -8.22 -15.84
N LYS A 188 -10.41 -9.10 -15.12
CA LYS A 188 -11.39 -10.01 -15.72
C LYS A 188 -12.68 -9.25 -16.04
N ASN A 189 -12.72 -8.60 -17.19
CA ASN A 189 -13.91 -7.97 -17.73
C ASN A 189 -14.21 -8.50 -19.13
N LEU A 190 -15.40 -8.22 -19.66
CA LEU A 190 -15.83 -8.75 -20.94
C LEU A 190 -14.94 -8.29 -22.11
N GLY A 191 -14.45 -7.05 -22.05
CA GLY A 191 -13.54 -6.49 -23.07
C GLY A 191 -12.24 -7.27 -23.11
N ASN A 192 -11.56 -7.44 -21.98
CA ASN A 192 -10.29 -8.15 -21.88
C ASN A 192 -10.45 -9.66 -22.22
N ILE A 193 -11.54 -10.30 -21.77
CA ILE A 193 -11.83 -11.69 -22.11
C ILE A 193 -11.98 -11.88 -23.63
N THR A 194 -12.58 -10.90 -24.30
CA THR A 194 -12.78 -10.95 -25.75
C THR A 194 -11.51 -10.60 -26.53
N ALA A 195 -10.71 -9.65 -26.00
CA ALA A 195 -9.48 -9.20 -26.64
C ALA A 195 -8.33 -10.22 -26.52
N VAL A 196 -8.25 -10.91 -25.37
CA VAL A 196 -7.14 -11.81 -25.05
C VAL A 196 -7.62 -13.26 -24.94
N GLU A 197 -7.36 -14.03 -25.97
CA GLU A 197 -7.54 -15.48 -25.96
C GLU A 197 -6.25 -16.16 -25.46
N ALA A 198 -6.37 -17.12 -24.53
CA ALA A 198 -5.22 -17.77 -23.90
C ALA A 198 -4.24 -18.39 -24.91
N ASN A 199 -4.74 -19.00 -25.99
CA ASN A 199 -3.94 -19.65 -27.05
C ASN A 199 -3.28 -18.67 -28.04
N ARG A 200 -3.68 -17.39 -28.02
CA ARG A 200 -3.12 -16.35 -28.88
C ARG A 200 -2.12 -15.43 -28.18
N ILE A 201 -1.96 -15.60 -26.87
CA ILE A 201 -1.19 -14.65 -26.08
C ILE A 201 0.28 -14.53 -26.51
N TYR A 202 0.87 -15.59 -27.03
CA TYR A 202 2.25 -15.59 -27.53
C TYR A 202 2.40 -14.91 -28.91
N ASP A 203 1.29 -14.72 -29.62
CA ASP A 203 1.25 -14.13 -30.95
C ASP A 203 0.78 -12.66 -30.93
N MET A 204 0.46 -12.13 -29.75
CA MET A 204 0.03 -10.74 -29.62
C MET A 204 1.17 -9.77 -29.90
N THR A 205 0.85 -8.71 -30.61
CA THR A 205 1.78 -7.60 -30.88
C THR A 205 1.83 -6.61 -29.72
N ASP A 206 2.90 -5.81 -29.63
CA ASP A 206 3.04 -4.74 -28.62
C ASP A 206 1.86 -3.76 -28.65
N GLY A 207 1.25 -3.53 -29.83
CA GLY A 207 0.07 -2.68 -29.98
C GLY A 207 -1.16 -3.26 -29.29
N GLU A 208 -1.39 -4.56 -29.42
CA GLU A 208 -2.52 -5.26 -28.79
C GLU A 208 -2.37 -5.33 -27.26
N TYR A 209 -1.13 -5.46 -26.74
CA TYR A 209 -0.87 -5.39 -25.30
C TYR A 209 -1.15 -4.00 -24.70
N ASN A 210 -0.91 -2.94 -25.45
CA ASN A 210 -1.11 -1.57 -24.98
C ASN A 210 -2.58 -1.15 -24.92
N GLU A 211 -3.51 -1.94 -25.48
CA GLU A 211 -4.95 -1.69 -25.45
C GLU A 211 -5.67 -2.38 -24.27
N LEU A 212 -4.96 -3.20 -23.48
CA LEU A 212 -5.46 -3.93 -22.31
C LEU A 212 -5.37 -3.09 -21.03
#